data_aebb8b7139f9636ab57b41e43b52ee59
#
_entry.id   aebb8b7139f9636ab57b41e43b52ee59
#
_cell.length_a   1.000
_cell.length_b   1.000
_cell.length_c   1.000
_cell.angle_alpha   90.00
_cell.angle_beta   90.00
_cell.angle_gamma   90.00
#
_symmetry.space_group_name_H-M   'P 1'
#
loop_
_entity.id
_entity.type
_entity.pdbx_description
1 polymer ?
#
loop_
_entity_poly.entity_id
_entity_poly.type
_entity_poly.pdbx_seq_one_letter_code
_entity_poly.pdbx_strand_id
1 'polypeptide(L)'
;YTFEQYKADFGKSYAPQEDDERRVIFEARLKSILEHNTNPSTYKKGVNALTDRTDDERRALNGRDKALAASRPRAALAAPAPLAALPTTFDWRDRRPSVLTAVKDQGQCGSCWAFASTETIESHVALNTGELVELAPQHLVSCAANVYDCGGTGGCGGSIAELAFEYVQTHGMATEWTYPYTAGLDGKSGSCRYNASSPIPKAVTVSGYERVASNDEAAVLAALVSKGPLAVNVDAGGWHDYESGIYTAEKKDDIDIDHVVQLVGFGADYLLIRNSWDTTWGEDGFIRLARTSACGTDTTPLDGTGCKGGNATQHVCGTCGVLFDASYPV
;
A
#
# COMPACT_ATOMS: atom_id res chain seq x y z
N TYR A 1 -10.30 -28.53 -2.92
CA TYR A 1 -10.18 -27.49 -3.93
C TYR A 1 -9.04 -27.84 -4.87
N THR A 2 -9.26 -27.85 -6.16
CA THR A 2 -8.29 -28.29 -7.18
C THR A 2 -7.76 -27.12 -7.99
N PHE A 3 -6.62 -27.29 -8.66
CA PHE A 3 -6.05 -26.25 -9.53
C PHE A 3 -6.99 -25.90 -10.71
N GLU A 4 -7.75 -26.89 -11.25
CA GLU A 4 -8.72 -26.62 -12.30
C GLU A 4 -9.90 -25.76 -11.81
N GLN A 5 -10.38 -26.02 -10.58
CA GLN A 5 -11.38 -25.16 -9.94
C GLN A 5 -10.83 -23.76 -9.72
N TYR A 6 -9.60 -23.65 -9.21
CA TYR A 6 -8.90 -22.37 -9.01
C TYR A 6 -8.82 -21.56 -10.31
N LYS A 7 -8.38 -22.20 -11.41
CA LYS A 7 -8.33 -21.51 -12.71
C LYS A 7 -9.71 -21.02 -13.16
N ALA A 8 -10.75 -21.80 -12.95
CA ALA A 8 -12.11 -21.41 -13.31
C ALA A 8 -12.61 -20.23 -12.46
N ASP A 9 -12.39 -20.29 -11.13
CA ASP A 9 -12.86 -19.27 -10.18
C ASP A 9 -12.15 -17.92 -10.36
N PHE A 10 -10.85 -17.93 -10.69
CA PHE A 10 -10.04 -16.73 -10.86
C PHE A 10 -9.75 -16.37 -12.33
N GLY A 11 -10.43 -17.00 -13.29
CA GLY A 11 -10.30 -16.68 -14.71
C GLY A 11 -8.89 -16.88 -15.28
N LYS A 12 -8.15 -17.88 -14.77
CA LYS A 12 -6.76 -18.16 -15.16
C LYS A 12 -6.66 -19.03 -16.39
N SER A 13 -5.72 -18.72 -17.30
CA SER A 13 -5.43 -19.50 -18.48
C SER A 13 -3.96 -19.42 -18.82
N TYR A 14 -3.27 -20.55 -18.96
CA TYR A 14 -1.83 -20.66 -19.15
C TYR A 14 -1.48 -21.51 -20.36
N ALA A 15 -0.30 -21.29 -20.94
CA ALA A 15 0.31 -22.21 -21.87
C ALA A 15 0.65 -23.55 -21.17
N PRO A 16 0.70 -24.70 -21.86
CA PRO A 16 0.84 -26.00 -21.19
C PRO A 16 2.04 -26.10 -20.22
N GLN A 17 3.20 -25.58 -20.57
CA GLN A 17 4.36 -25.62 -19.69
C GLN A 17 4.18 -24.73 -18.46
N GLU A 18 3.63 -23.54 -18.62
CA GLU A 18 3.33 -22.62 -17.53
C GLU A 18 2.22 -23.19 -16.61
N ASP A 19 1.23 -23.87 -17.17
CA ASP A 19 0.14 -24.51 -16.40
C ASP A 19 0.69 -25.51 -15.38
N ASP A 20 1.67 -26.33 -15.78
CA ASP A 20 2.33 -27.28 -14.87
C ASP A 20 3.13 -26.59 -13.76
N GLU A 21 3.86 -25.52 -14.06
CA GLU A 21 4.60 -24.71 -13.07
C GLU A 21 3.64 -24.05 -12.08
N ARG A 22 2.56 -23.42 -12.57
CA ARG A 22 1.53 -22.78 -11.74
C ARG A 22 0.81 -23.77 -10.84
N ARG A 23 0.53 -24.96 -11.35
CA ARG A 23 -0.06 -26.03 -10.56
C ARG A 23 0.80 -26.41 -9.36
N VAL A 24 2.08 -26.62 -9.56
CA VAL A 24 3.03 -26.98 -8.48
C VAL A 24 3.05 -25.89 -7.40
N ILE A 25 3.10 -24.63 -7.79
CA ILE A 25 3.10 -23.49 -6.85
C ILE A 25 1.77 -23.46 -6.09
N PHE A 26 0.64 -23.56 -6.79
CA PHE A 26 -0.69 -23.57 -6.20
C PHE A 26 -0.88 -24.68 -5.16
N GLU A 27 -0.52 -25.91 -5.51
CA GLU A 27 -0.66 -27.06 -4.62
C GLU A 27 0.19 -26.94 -3.36
N ALA A 28 1.43 -26.45 -3.48
CA ALA A 28 2.31 -26.21 -2.35
C ALA A 28 1.72 -25.17 -1.39
N ARG A 29 1.15 -24.08 -1.94
CA ARG A 29 0.54 -23.02 -1.14
C ARG A 29 -0.79 -23.42 -0.53
N LEU A 30 -1.64 -24.11 -1.28
CA LEU A 30 -2.88 -24.67 -0.74
C LEU A 30 -2.58 -25.54 0.49
N LYS A 31 -1.55 -26.38 0.41
CA LYS A 31 -1.11 -27.19 1.55
C LYS A 31 -0.72 -26.29 2.75
N SER A 32 0.10 -25.27 2.54
CA SER A 32 0.49 -24.32 3.59
C SER A 32 -0.69 -23.56 4.19
N ILE A 33 -1.66 -23.15 3.38
CA ILE A 33 -2.89 -22.48 3.82
C ILE A 33 -3.69 -23.42 4.74
N LEU A 34 -3.89 -24.67 4.31
CA LEU A 34 -4.62 -25.67 5.10
C LEU A 34 -3.91 -25.98 6.42
N GLU A 35 -2.60 -26.16 6.40
CA GLU A 35 -1.79 -26.39 7.61
C GLU A 35 -1.90 -25.22 8.59
N HIS A 36 -1.78 -23.97 8.11
CA HIS A 36 -1.98 -22.78 8.95
C HIS A 36 -3.37 -22.78 9.61
N ASN A 37 -4.41 -23.06 8.82
CA ASN A 37 -5.79 -22.96 9.27
C ASN A 37 -6.21 -24.09 10.24
N THR A 38 -5.44 -25.17 10.34
CA THR A 38 -5.66 -26.24 11.35
C THR A 38 -5.10 -25.85 12.72
N ASN A 39 -4.19 -24.88 12.80
CA ASN A 39 -3.58 -24.43 14.04
C ASN A 39 -4.36 -23.24 14.65
N PRO A 40 -4.34 -23.07 15.98
CA PRO A 40 -4.87 -21.86 16.61
C PRO A 40 -4.15 -20.61 16.08
N SER A 41 -4.91 -19.67 15.52
CA SER A 41 -4.39 -18.42 14.97
C SER A 41 -5.44 -17.31 15.10
N THR A 42 -4.98 -16.06 15.20
CA THR A 42 -5.83 -14.85 15.21
C THR A 42 -6.33 -14.48 13.83
N TYR A 43 -5.78 -15.11 12.78
CA TYR A 43 -6.16 -14.88 11.38
C TYR A 43 -6.22 -16.18 10.60
N LYS A 44 -6.85 -16.12 9.44
CA LYS A 44 -6.95 -17.23 8.47
C LYS A 44 -6.20 -16.89 7.19
N LYS A 45 -5.66 -17.93 6.57
CA LYS A 45 -5.13 -17.89 5.21
C LYS A 45 -6.16 -18.49 4.24
N GLY A 46 -6.25 -17.93 3.04
CA GLY A 46 -7.18 -18.37 2.00
C GLY A 46 -6.55 -18.41 0.62
N VAL A 47 -7.27 -19.05 -0.30
CA VAL A 47 -6.93 -19.07 -1.72
C VAL A 47 -7.48 -17.80 -2.36
N ASN A 48 -6.64 -17.09 -3.11
CA ASN A 48 -7.00 -15.87 -3.83
C ASN A 48 -6.25 -15.80 -5.17
N ALA A 49 -6.43 -14.73 -5.94
CA ALA A 49 -5.83 -14.56 -7.26
C ALA A 49 -4.29 -14.59 -7.28
N LEU A 50 -3.63 -14.50 -6.12
CA LEU A 50 -2.17 -14.53 -5.98
C LEU A 50 -1.61 -15.91 -5.63
N THR A 51 -2.46 -16.93 -5.43
CA THR A 51 -2.04 -18.23 -4.87
C THR A 51 -1.11 -19.00 -5.80
N ASP A 52 -1.23 -18.84 -7.12
CA ASP A 52 -0.35 -19.49 -8.11
C ASP A 52 0.82 -18.63 -8.59
N ARG A 53 0.99 -17.41 -8.07
CA ARG A 53 2.10 -16.54 -8.45
C ARG A 53 3.43 -17.02 -7.87
N THR A 54 4.51 -16.86 -8.61
CA THR A 54 5.87 -17.12 -8.11
C THR A 54 6.22 -16.16 -6.96
N ASP A 55 7.24 -16.49 -6.18
CA ASP A 55 7.70 -15.59 -5.11
C ASP A 55 8.25 -14.26 -5.66
N ASP A 56 8.84 -14.27 -6.86
CA ASP A 56 9.27 -13.05 -7.53
C ASP A 56 8.10 -12.17 -7.96
N GLU A 57 7.04 -12.76 -8.51
CA GLU A 57 5.82 -12.04 -8.85
C GLU A 57 5.11 -11.46 -7.63
N ARG A 58 5.12 -12.18 -6.50
CA ARG A 58 4.58 -11.70 -5.23
C ARG A 58 5.43 -10.56 -4.67
N ARG A 59 6.77 -10.69 -4.68
CA ARG A 59 7.67 -9.61 -4.25
C ARG A 59 7.52 -8.35 -5.12
N ALA A 60 7.29 -8.50 -6.42
CA ALA A 60 7.07 -7.37 -7.32
C ALA A 60 5.83 -6.54 -6.95
N LEU A 61 4.80 -7.14 -6.34
CA LEU A 61 3.63 -6.41 -5.84
C LEU A 61 3.97 -5.46 -4.68
N ASN A 62 4.99 -5.79 -3.91
CA ASN A 62 5.46 -4.97 -2.79
C ASN A 62 6.36 -3.79 -3.23
N GLY A 63 6.61 -3.62 -4.53
CA GLY A 63 7.31 -2.44 -5.07
C GLY A 63 8.83 -2.51 -5.03
N ARG A 64 9.43 -3.70 -5.00
CA ARG A 64 10.89 -3.88 -4.88
C ARG A 64 11.65 -3.86 -6.19
N ASP A 65 12.63 -2.93 -6.28
CA ASP A 65 13.78 -3.09 -7.15
C ASP A 65 15.06 -2.68 -6.38
N LYS A 66 15.99 -3.62 -6.18
CA LYS A 66 17.19 -3.43 -5.35
C LYS A 66 18.26 -2.66 -6.11
N ALA A 67 18.22 -1.32 -6.13
CA ALA A 67 19.33 -0.52 -6.66
C ALA A 67 19.50 0.84 -5.99
N LEU A 68 20.64 0.96 -5.33
CA LEU A 68 21.54 2.13 -5.14
C LEU A 68 21.01 3.52 -4.68
N ALA A 69 21.59 4.00 -3.72
CA ALA A 69 21.54 4.97 -2.65
C ALA A 69 21.89 6.48 -2.84
N ALA A 70 21.07 7.50 -2.48
CA ALA A 70 21.42 8.89 -2.09
C ALA A 70 20.42 9.53 -1.09
N SER A 71 20.94 10.31 -0.11
CA SER A 71 20.14 10.88 0.97
C SER A 71 19.28 12.07 0.55
N ARG A 72 18.04 12.15 1.07
CA ARG A 72 17.09 13.25 0.94
C ARG A 72 16.87 13.95 2.27
N PRO A 73 16.80 15.30 2.33
CA PRO A 73 16.26 15.99 3.49
C PRO A 73 14.77 15.62 3.68
N ARG A 74 14.42 15.11 4.85
CA ARG A 74 13.01 14.84 5.19
C ARG A 74 12.31 16.14 5.60
N ALA A 75 11.06 16.33 5.12
CA ALA A 75 10.21 17.45 5.54
C ALA A 75 9.96 17.44 7.06
N ALA A 76 9.74 18.63 7.63
CA ALA A 76 9.50 18.79 9.06
C ALA A 76 8.21 18.05 9.50
N LEU A 77 8.25 17.48 10.70
CA LEU A 77 7.09 16.86 11.34
C LEU A 77 6.14 17.95 11.83
N ALA A 78 4.87 17.88 11.43
CA ALA A 78 3.80 18.60 12.13
C ALA A 78 3.39 17.79 13.36
N ALA A 79 3.39 18.40 14.53
CA ALA A 79 2.78 17.78 15.70
C ALA A 79 1.26 17.82 15.54
N PRO A 80 0.55 16.70 15.60
CA PRO A 80 -0.91 16.73 15.62
C PRO A 80 -1.40 17.47 16.86
N ALA A 81 -2.47 18.26 16.71
CA ALA A 81 -3.10 18.87 17.87
C ALA A 81 -3.58 17.76 18.84
N PRO A 82 -3.35 17.90 20.16
CA PRO A 82 -3.81 16.90 21.10
C PRO A 82 -5.31 16.79 21.03
N LEU A 83 -5.83 15.60 20.69
CA LEU A 83 -7.24 15.29 20.81
C LEU A 83 -7.58 15.10 22.29
N ALA A 84 -8.67 15.68 22.75
CA ALA A 84 -9.12 15.61 24.14
C ALA A 84 -9.33 14.16 24.63
N ALA A 85 -9.72 13.25 23.75
CA ALA A 85 -9.70 11.79 23.89
C ALA A 85 -9.88 11.15 22.51
N LEU A 86 -9.06 10.15 22.18
CA LEU A 86 -9.30 9.32 21.01
C LEU A 86 -10.49 8.39 21.25
N PRO A 87 -11.36 8.15 20.26
CA PRO A 87 -12.37 7.11 20.36
C PRO A 87 -11.70 5.73 20.51
N THR A 88 -12.41 4.77 21.07
CA THR A 88 -11.93 3.39 21.19
C THR A 88 -11.89 2.65 19.85
N THR A 89 -12.74 3.05 18.92
CA THR A 89 -12.83 2.52 17.56
C THR A 89 -13.16 3.65 16.60
N PHE A 90 -12.63 3.56 15.38
CA PHE A 90 -12.89 4.56 14.34
C PHE A 90 -12.72 3.92 12.95
N ASP A 91 -13.64 4.21 12.01
CA ASP A 91 -13.63 3.64 10.68
C ASP A 91 -14.14 4.65 9.63
N TRP A 92 -13.31 5.05 8.69
CA TRP A 92 -13.68 5.97 7.61
C TRP A 92 -14.69 5.36 6.63
N ARG A 93 -14.84 4.03 6.59
CA ARG A 93 -15.87 3.35 5.77
C ARG A 93 -17.29 3.68 6.24
N ASP A 94 -17.46 4.04 7.51
CA ASP A 94 -18.75 4.43 8.08
C ASP A 94 -19.16 5.87 7.74
N ARG A 95 -18.23 6.67 7.22
CA ARG A 95 -18.50 8.08 6.87
C ARG A 95 -19.53 8.18 5.74
N ARG A 96 -20.48 9.09 5.91
CA ARG A 96 -21.47 9.43 4.87
C ARG A 96 -21.53 10.95 4.67
N PRO A 97 -21.44 11.47 3.44
CA PRO A 97 -21.06 10.73 2.22
C PRO A 97 -19.68 10.07 2.35
N SER A 98 -19.44 9.01 1.57
CA SER A 98 -18.15 8.30 1.60
C SER A 98 -17.00 9.22 1.19
N VAL A 99 -15.86 9.04 1.84
CA VAL A 99 -14.59 9.66 1.45
C VAL A 99 -13.60 8.65 0.88
N LEU A 100 -13.99 7.38 0.80
CA LEU A 100 -13.21 6.31 0.22
C LEU A 100 -13.81 5.91 -1.14
N THR A 101 -12.99 5.84 -2.17
CA THR A 101 -13.30 5.20 -3.45
C THR A 101 -13.32 3.68 -3.28
N ALA A 102 -13.72 2.93 -4.31
CA ALA A 102 -13.62 1.47 -4.32
C ALA A 102 -12.17 1.00 -4.13
N VAL A 103 -12.01 -0.21 -3.57
CA VAL A 103 -10.72 -0.89 -3.53
C VAL A 103 -10.20 -1.09 -4.95
N LYS A 104 -8.91 -0.85 -5.15
CA LYS A 104 -8.26 -0.89 -6.46
C LYS A 104 -7.36 -2.12 -6.59
N ASP A 105 -6.89 -2.39 -7.83
CA ASP A 105 -5.93 -3.46 -8.12
C ASP A 105 -4.72 -2.91 -8.88
N GLN A 106 -3.53 -3.03 -8.28
CA GLN A 106 -2.27 -2.64 -8.90
C GLN A 106 -1.76 -3.65 -9.94
N GLY A 107 -2.33 -4.87 -9.99
CA GLY A 107 -2.01 -5.90 -10.97
C GLY A 107 -0.58 -6.39 -10.87
N GLN A 108 0.21 -6.33 -11.97
CA GLN A 108 1.58 -6.86 -12.04
C GLN A 108 2.66 -5.76 -11.90
N CYS A 109 2.33 -4.62 -11.31
CA CYS A 109 3.22 -3.47 -11.19
C CYS A 109 3.46 -3.15 -9.71
N GLY A 110 4.71 -2.92 -9.31
CA GLY A 110 5.10 -2.47 -7.97
C GLY A 110 4.74 -1.01 -7.72
N SER A 111 3.45 -0.68 -7.86
CA SER A 111 2.90 0.68 -7.81
C SER A 111 2.06 0.96 -6.56
N CYS A 112 2.20 0.15 -5.52
CA CYS A 112 1.50 0.35 -4.25
C CYS A 112 1.61 1.78 -3.72
N TRP A 113 2.79 2.39 -3.83
CA TRP A 113 3.03 3.79 -3.48
C TRP A 113 2.13 4.77 -4.23
N ALA A 114 1.89 4.53 -5.53
CA ALA A 114 1.01 5.36 -6.35
C ALA A 114 -0.47 5.15 -5.98
N PHE A 115 -0.88 3.91 -5.69
CA PHE A 115 -2.25 3.58 -5.26
C PHE A 115 -2.57 4.19 -3.89
N ALA A 116 -1.76 3.91 -2.88
CA ALA A 116 -1.97 4.43 -1.53
C ALA A 116 -1.98 5.98 -1.50
N SER A 117 -1.07 6.61 -2.26
CA SER A 117 -1.04 8.08 -2.37
C SER A 117 -2.27 8.63 -3.07
N THR A 118 -2.68 8.01 -4.19
CA THR A 118 -3.89 8.39 -4.93
C THR A 118 -5.13 8.29 -4.04
N GLU A 119 -5.32 7.16 -3.38
CA GLU A 119 -6.44 6.89 -2.48
C GLU A 119 -6.47 7.87 -1.30
N THR A 120 -5.29 8.23 -0.79
CA THR A 120 -5.19 9.22 0.29
C THR A 120 -5.54 10.62 -0.20
N ILE A 121 -5.09 11.03 -1.40
CA ILE A 121 -5.48 12.30 -2.02
C ILE A 121 -6.99 12.33 -2.29
N GLU A 122 -7.59 11.27 -2.86
CA GLU A 122 -9.03 11.14 -3.08
C GLU A 122 -9.83 11.41 -1.80
N SER A 123 -9.39 10.77 -0.70
CA SER A 123 -10.04 10.92 0.61
C SER A 123 -9.94 12.35 1.15
N HIS A 124 -8.77 12.99 1.06
CA HIS A 124 -8.56 14.35 1.55
C HIS A 124 -9.27 15.39 0.67
N VAL A 125 -9.34 15.18 -0.66
CA VAL A 125 -10.16 16.01 -1.55
C VAL A 125 -11.63 15.91 -1.17
N ALA A 126 -12.14 14.69 -0.95
CA ALA A 126 -13.54 14.49 -0.53
C ALA A 126 -13.83 15.13 0.83
N LEU A 127 -12.92 15.08 1.79
CA LEU A 127 -13.04 15.73 3.08
C LEU A 127 -13.10 17.25 2.97
N ASN A 128 -12.31 17.84 2.07
CA ASN A 128 -12.19 19.29 1.93
C ASN A 128 -13.25 19.90 1.00
N THR A 129 -13.69 19.18 -0.03
CA THR A 129 -14.59 19.70 -1.07
C THR A 129 -16.01 19.14 -0.96
N GLY A 130 -16.20 18.01 -0.32
CA GLY A 130 -17.44 17.23 -0.33
C GLY A 130 -17.63 16.36 -1.58
N GLU A 131 -16.69 16.41 -2.55
CA GLU A 131 -16.76 15.66 -3.81
C GLU A 131 -15.72 14.53 -3.80
N LEU A 132 -16.16 13.29 -3.96
CA LEU A 132 -15.30 12.12 -4.12
C LEU A 132 -14.99 11.93 -5.61
N VAL A 133 -13.73 12.11 -5.97
CA VAL A 133 -13.24 12.00 -7.35
C VAL A 133 -12.26 10.83 -7.45
N GLU A 134 -12.46 9.95 -8.41
CA GLU A 134 -11.52 8.86 -8.67
C GLU A 134 -10.34 9.36 -9.51
N LEU A 135 -9.13 9.27 -8.93
CA LEU A 135 -7.89 9.80 -9.51
C LEU A 135 -7.05 8.67 -10.13
N ALA A 136 -6.07 9.05 -10.96
CA ALA A 136 -5.29 8.16 -11.81
C ALA A 136 -3.97 7.70 -11.17
N PRO A 137 -3.84 6.50 -10.58
CA PRO A 137 -2.54 5.96 -10.17
C PRO A 137 -1.53 5.89 -11.32
N GLN A 138 -1.99 5.62 -12.56
CA GLN A 138 -1.13 5.60 -13.74
C GLN A 138 -0.40 6.91 -13.96
N HIS A 139 -1.03 8.04 -13.64
CA HIS A 139 -0.39 9.35 -13.78
C HIS A 139 0.86 9.44 -12.90
N LEU A 140 0.79 8.99 -11.66
CA LEU A 140 1.95 8.91 -10.76
C LEU A 140 2.99 7.89 -11.27
N VAL A 141 2.56 6.68 -11.60
CA VAL A 141 3.43 5.61 -12.10
C VAL A 141 4.25 6.03 -13.32
N SER A 142 3.63 6.76 -14.26
CA SER A 142 4.31 7.17 -15.49
C SER A 142 5.08 8.47 -15.39
N CYS A 143 4.74 9.36 -14.45
CA CYS A 143 5.21 10.75 -14.47
C CYS A 143 5.96 11.20 -13.22
N ALA A 144 5.67 10.64 -12.04
CA ALA A 144 6.34 11.02 -10.81
C ALA A 144 7.73 10.36 -10.73
N ALA A 145 8.76 11.15 -11.00
CA ALA A 145 10.13 10.66 -11.00
C ALA A 145 10.61 10.37 -9.56
N ASN A 146 11.25 9.23 -9.36
CA ASN A 146 11.94 8.89 -8.12
C ASN A 146 13.42 9.26 -8.22
N VAL A 147 13.71 10.55 -8.18
CA VAL A 147 15.07 11.09 -8.37
C VAL A 147 16.04 10.79 -7.23
N TYR A 148 15.53 10.28 -6.11
CA TYR A 148 16.31 9.96 -4.92
C TYR A 148 16.42 8.46 -4.68
N ASP A 149 15.88 7.63 -5.56
CA ASP A 149 15.78 6.17 -5.38
C ASP A 149 15.27 5.82 -3.95
N CYS A 150 14.12 6.40 -3.57
CA CYS A 150 13.48 6.13 -2.29
C CYS A 150 12.47 4.98 -2.46
N GLY A 151 12.61 3.91 -1.68
CA GLY A 151 11.70 2.77 -1.75
C GLY A 151 11.61 2.13 -3.13
N GLY A 152 12.71 2.16 -3.90
CA GLY A 152 12.79 1.63 -5.25
C GLY A 152 13.27 2.64 -6.30
N THR A 153 13.04 2.31 -7.57
CA THR A 153 13.58 3.05 -8.74
C THR A 153 12.53 3.92 -9.48
N GLY A 154 11.31 3.98 -8.96
CA GLY A 154 10.19 4.71 -9.55
C GLY A 154 9.30 3.84 -10.45
N GLY A 155 8.14 4.33 -10.82
CA GLY A 155 7.19 3.61 -11.63
C GLY A 155 6.76 2.28 -11.01
N CYS A 156 6.86 1.18 -11.77
CA CYS A 156 6.61 -0.17 -11.27
C CYS A 156 7.76 -0.74 -10.42
N GLY A 157 8.89 -0.07 -10.33
CA GLY A 157 10.02 -0.45 -9.48
C GLY A 157 9.97 0.16 -8.07
N GLY A 158 8.85 0.75 -7.67
CA GLY A 158 8.63 1.28 -6.32
C GLY A 158 9.03 2.73 -6.12
N SER A 159 8.39 3.38 -5.14
CA SER A 159 8.66 4.73 -4.65
C SER A 159 7.97 4.91 -3.29
N ILE A 160 7.93 6.15 -2.79
CA ILE A 160 7.29 6.52 -1.53
C ILE A 160 6.15 7.52 -1.73
N ALA A 161 5.24 7.59 -0.76
CA ALA A 161 4.06 8.45 -0.84
C ALA A 161 4.40 9.94 -0.90
N GLU A 162 5.42 10.36 -0.18
CA GLU A 162 5.84 11.76 -0.13
C GLU A 162 6.25 12.30 -1.50
N LEU A 163 6.97 11.48 -2.32
CA LEU A 163 7.32 11.87 -3.69
C LEU A 163 6.10 11.98 -4.59
N ALA A 164 5.09 11.15 -4.37
CA ALA A 164 3.81 11.29 -5.05
C ALA A 164 3.10 12.60 -4.68
N PHE A 165 3.04 12.93 -3.39
CA PHE A 165 2.42 14.19 -2.93
C PHE A 165 3.17 15.43 -3.46
N GLU A 166 4.51 15.42 -3.47
CA GLU A 166 5.33 16.50 -4.05
C GLU A 166 5.08 16.66 -5.56
N TYR A 167 4.94 15.54 -6.28
CA TYR A 167 4.59 15.57 -7.68
C TYR A 167 3.22 16.23 -7.89
N VAL A 168 2.20 15.82 -7.13
CA VAL A 168 0.84 16.35 -7.23
C VAL A 168 0.76 17.82 -6.80
N GLN A 169 1.54 18.24 -5.83
CA GLN A 169 1.67 19.65 -5.44
C GLN A 169 2.14 20.50 -6.62
N THR A 170 3.11 20.02 -7.36
CA THR A 170 3.73 20.80 -8.45
C THR A 170 2.95 20.72 -9.75
N HIS A 171 2.45 19.53 -10.10
CA HIS A 171 1.87 19.26 -11.42
C HIS A 171 0.35 19.08 -11.39
N GLY A 172 -0.20 18.71 -10.23
CA GLY A 172 -1.57 18.24 -10.10
C GLY A 172 -1.72 16.78 -10.56
N MET A 173 -2.97 16.30 -10.56
CA MET A 173 -3.29 14.92 -10.90
C MET A 173 -4.55 14.85 -11.78
N ALA A 174 -4.57 13.90 -12.72
CA ALA A 174 -5.70 13.61 -13.59
C ALA A 174 -6.68 12.63 -12.93
N THR A 175 -7.89 12.52 -13.47
CA THR A 175 -8.84 11.46 -13.09
C THR A 175 -8.46 10.13 -13.73
N GLU A 176 -8.89 9.01 -13.14
CA GLU A 176 -8.75 7.66 -13.70
C GLU A 176 -9.39 7.58 -15.10
N TRP A 177 -10.51 8.24 -15.31
CA TRP A 177 -11.17 8.31 -16.60
C TRP A 177 -10.32 8.92 -17.72
N THR A 178 -9.52 9.95 -17.41
CA THR A 178 -8.71 10.66 -18.42
C THR A 178 -7.30 10.10 -18.57
N TYR A 179 -6.84 9.35 -17.57
CA TYR A 179 -5.52 8.69 -17.56
C TYR A 179 -5.60 7.27 -16.96
N PRO A 180 -6.27 6.33 -17.67
CA PRO A 180 -6.56 5.01 -17.14
C PRO A 180 -5.33 4.21 -16.74
N TYR A 181 -5.48 3.37 -15.70
CA TYR A 181 -4.43 2.47 -15.22
C TYR A 181 -4.21 1.31 -16.18
N THR A 182 -2.99 1.15 -16.68
CA THR A 182 -2.58 0.11 -17.63
C THR A 182 -1.33 -0.67 -17.19
N ALA A 183 -0.53 -0.11 -16.30
CA ALA A 183 0.71 -0.73 -15.84
C ALA A 183 0.51 -2.09 -15.17
N GLY A 184 -0.66 -2.33 -14.57
CA GLY A 184 -1.01 -3.61 -13.97
C GLY A 184 -1.15 -4.77 -14.95
N LEU A 185 -1.30 -4.50 -16.25
CA LEU A 185 -1.48 -5.53 -17.27
C LEU A 185 -0.15 -6.22 -17.65
N ASP A 186 0.95 -5.45 -17.71
CA ASP A 186 2.22 -5.94 -18.23
C ASP A 186 3.44 -5.59 -17.36
N GLY A 187 3.23 -4.97 -16.20
CA GLY A 187 4.30 -4.57 -15.29
C GLY A 187 5.15 -3.40 -15.77
N LYS A 188 4.68 -2.62 -16.77
CA LYS A 188 5.45 -1.51 -17.32
C LYS A 188 4.89 -0.17 -16.91
N SER A 189 5.76 0.73 -16.44
CA SER A 189 5.39 2.08 -16.00
C SER A 189 4.75 2.95 -17.09
N GLY A 190 5.03 2.65 -18.36
CA GLY A 190 4.61 3.47 -19.48
C GLY A 190 5.33 4.81 -19.55
N SER A 191 5.07 5.58 -20.61
CA SER A 191 5.62 6.93 -20.78
C SER A 191 4.67 7.98 -20.22
N CYS A 192 5.22 9.02 -19.60
CA CYS A 192 4.41 10.15 -19.13
C CYS A 192 3.75 10.87 -20.31
N ARG A 193 2.42 10.90 -20.30
CA ARG A 193 1.60 11.62 -21.30
C ARG A 193 1.10 12.97 -20.81
N TYR A 194 1.44 13.34 -19.57
CA TYR A 194 0.99 14.56 -18.92
C TYR A 194 2.10 15.62 -18.95
N ASN A 195 1.83 16.77 -19.57
CA ASN A 195 2.71 17.92 -19.62
C ASN A 195 1.87 19.21 -19.78
N ALA A 196 2.51 20.37 -19.73
CA ALA A 196 1.84 21.67 -19.80
C ALA A 196 0.97 21.88 -21.05
N SER A 197 1.22 21.12 -22.13
CA SER A 197 0.45 21.17 -23.40
C SER A 197 -0.46 19.95 -23.57
N SER A 198 -0.54 19.09 -22.55
CA SER A 198 -1.38 17.89 -22.59
C SER A 198 -2.86 18.25 -22.65
N PRO A 199 -3.67 17.56 -23.48
CA PRO A 199 -5.12 17.69 -23.45
C PRO A 199 -5.75 17.05 -22.18
N ILE A 200 -4.98 16.34 -21.38
CA ILE A 200 -5.43 15.69 -20.14
C ILE A 200 -5.64 16.77 -19.07
N PRO A 201 -6.87 16.97 -18.57
CA PRO A 201 -7.13 18.02 -17.61
C PRO A 201 -6.55 17.67 -16.23
N LYS A 202 -6.10 18.69 -15.53
CA LYS A 202 -5.79 18.59 -14.10
C LYS A 202 -7.11 18.59 -13.32
N ALA A 203 -7.36 17.51 -12.59
CA ALA A 203 -8.56 17.36 -11.76
C ALA A 203 -8.35 17.92 -10.35
N VAL A 204 -7.20 17.63 -9.74
CA VAL A 204 -6.88 18.05 -8.38
C VAL A 204 -5.43 18.51 -8.25
N THR A 205 -5.14 19.24 -7.17
CA THR A 205 -3.80 19.55 -6.69
C THR A 205 -3.84 19.53 -5.16
N VAL A 206 -2.67 19.43 -4.51
CA VAL A 206 -2.50 19.55 -3.07
C VAL A 206 -1.56 20.70 -2.75
N SER A 207 -1.62 21.25 -1.55
CA SER A 207 -0.73 22.34 -1.13
C SER A 207 0.63 21.84 -0.64
N GLY A 208 0.72 20.55 -0.31
CA GLY A 208 1.90 19.88 0.19
C GLY A 208 1.51 18.56 0.87
N TYR A 209 2.32 18.14 1.82
CA TYR A 209 2.03 16.99 2.67
C TYR A 209 2.62 17.17 4.07
N GLU A 210 2.05 16.47 5.02
CA GLU A 210 2.55 16.37 6.39
C GLU A 210 2.91 14.92 6.72
N ARG A 211 3.94 14.77 7.56
CA ARG A 211 4.34 13.46 8.10
C ARG A 211 3.96 13.37 9.57
N VAL A 212 3.53 12.19 9.99
CA VAL A 212 3.27 11.89 11.39
C VAL A 212 4.58 11.50 12.09
N ALA A 213 4.67 11.72 13.40
CA ALA A 213 5.83 11.33 14.20
C ALA A 213 6.04 9.81 14.10
N SER A 214 7.27 9.40 13.70
CA SER A 214 7.60 7.98 13.52
C SER A 214 7.50 7.21 14.83
N ASN A 215 6.94 5.99 14.75
CA ASN A 215 6.78 5.07 15.88
C ASN A 215 5.92 5.61 17.04
N ASP A 216 5.04 6.57 16.75
CA ASP A 216 4.11 7.16 17.72
C ASP A 216 2.66 6.79 17.35
N GLU A 217 2.13 5.73 17.97
CA GLU A 217 0.77 5.26 17.73
C GLU A 217 -0.26 6.35 18.04
N ALA A 218 -0.07 7.10 19.12
CA ALA A 218 -1.04 8.13 19.51
C ALA A 218 -1.09 9.25 18.46
N ALA A 219 0.07 9.64 17.91
CA ALA A 219 0.14 10.61 16.82
C ALA A 219 -0.51 10.09 15.54
N VAL A 220 -0.28 8.82 15.18
CA VAL A 220 -0.90 8.18 14.00
C VAL A 220 -2.42 8.15 14.13
N LEU A 221 -2.95 7.67 15.26
CA LEU A 221 -4.40 7.63 15.48
C LEU A 221 -5.02 9.03 15.56
N ALA A 222 -4.35 9.99 16.17
CA ALA A 222 -4.80 11.38 16.23
C ALA A 222 -4.86 12.00 14.82
N ALA A 223 -3.85 11.78 13.99
CA ALA A 223 -3.84 12.24 12.61
C ALA A 223 -4.96 11.57 11.79
N LEU A 224 -5.12 10.25 11.91
CA LEU A 224 -6.18 9.50 11.23
C LEU A 224 -7.58 10.05 11.54
N VAL A 225 -7.86 10.34 12.80
CA VAL A 225 -9.19 10.83 13.22
C VAL A 225 -9.41 12.30 12.84
N SER A 226 -8.38 13.15 12.99
CA SER A 226 -8.52 14.60 12.84
C SER A 226 -8.25 15.13 11.43
N LYS A 227 -7.45 14.42 10.64
CA LYS A 227 -7.03 14.86 9.31
C LYS A 227 -7.67 14.04 8.19
N GLY A 228 -7.72 12.72 8.32
CA GLY A 228 -8.25 11.81 7.31
C GLY A 228 -7.44 10.52 7.21
N PRO A 229 -7.76 9.64 6.24
CA PRO A 229 -6.96 8.48 5.92
C PRO A 229 -5.49 8.82 5.65
N LEU A 230 -4.58 7.91 6.01
CA LEU A 230 -3.13 8.11 5.91
C LEU A 230 -2.50 7.11 4.95
N ALA A 231 -1.51 7.52 4.17
CA ALA A 231 -0.60 6.60 3.52
C ALA A 231 0.41 6.11 4.58
N VAL A 232 0.56 4.79 4.70
CA VAL A 232 1.46 4.14 5.67
C VAL A 232 2.32 3.10 4.99
N ASN A 233 3.54 2.90 5.49
CA ASN A 233 4.48 1.93 4.98
C ASN A 233 4.50 0.69 5.88
N VAL A 234 4.58 -0.51 5.29
CA VAL A 234 4.45 -1.79 5.98
C VAL A 234 5.33 -2.87 5.37
N ASP A 235 5.66 -3.89 6.16
CA ASP A 235 6.15 -5.19 5.71
C ASP A 235 4.95 -6.06 5.29
N ALA A 236 4.73 -6.22 4.00
CA ALA A 236 3.65 -7.04 3.45
C ALA A 236 4.10 -8.43 2.98
N GLY A 237 5.34 -8.83 3.27
CA GLY A 237 5.90 -10.10 2.81
C GLY A 237 5.08 -11.33 3.21
N GLY A 238 4.35 -11.27 4.33
CA GLY A 238 3.49 -12.34 4.81
C GLY A 238 1.99 -12.22 4.45
N TRP A 239 1.58 -11.19 3.70
CA TRP A 239 0.16 -10.86 3.53
C TRP A 239 -0.52 -11.60 2.37
N HIS A 240 0.23 -12.12 1.41
CA HIS A 240 -0.32 -12.60 0.13
C HIS A 240 -1.44 -13.64 0.27
N ASP A 241 -1.39 -14.48 1.30
CA ASP A 241 -2.41 -15.51 1.57
C ASP A 241 -3.39 -15.11 2.70
N TYR A 242 -3.37 -13.87 3.18
CA TYR A 242 -4.31 -13.39 4.21
C TYR A 242 -5.74 -13.43 3.67
N GLU A 243 -6.67 -13.96 4.47
CA GLU A 243 -8.11 -14.04 4.17
C GLU A 243 -8.93 -13.20 5.15
N SER A 244 -8.75 -13.39 6.44
CA SER A 244 -9.55 -12.71 7.46
C SER A 244 -8.95 -12.79 8.86
N GLY A 245 -9.46 -11.97 9.78
CA GLY A 245 -9.04 -11.97 11.20
C GLY A 245 -8.02 -10.88 11.50
N ILE A 246 -7.43 -10.92 12.69
CA ILE A 246 -6.41 -9.94 13.10
C ILE A 246 -5.03 -10.52 12.80
N TYR A 247 -4.36 -10.00 11.78
CA TYR A 247 -3.05 -10.43 11.35
C TYR A 247 -1.99 -10.06 12.39
N THR A 248 -1.21 -11.04 12.79
CA THR A 248 -0.03 -10.89 13.63
C THR A 248 1.19 -11.35 12.84
N ALA A 249 2.21 -10.51 12.73
CA ALA A 249 3.44 -10.89 12.04
C ALA A 249 4.13 -12.08 12.72
N GLU A 250 4.58 -13.03 11.93
CA GLU A 250 5.28 -14.24 12.46
C GLU A 250 6.69 -13.91 12.98
N LYS A 251 7.34 -12.88 12.42
CA LYS A 251 8.68 -12.41 12.82
C LYS A 251 8.60 -11.01 13.42
N LYS A 252 9.22 -10.81 14.58
CA LYS A 252 9.20 -9.53 15.29
C LYS A 252 10.49 -8.72 15.16
N ASP A 253 11.62 -9.36 14.84
CA ASP A 253 12.94 -8.73 14.93
C ASP A 253 13.53 -8.31 13.57
N ASP A 254 13.01 -8.83 12.47
CA ASP A 254 13.42 -8.51 11.09
C ASP A 254 12.17 -8.07 10.33
N ILE A 255 11.93 -6.78 10.28
CA ILE A 255 10.79 -6.15 9.62
C ILE A 255 11.33 -5.50 8.33
N ASP A 256 10.87 -5.98 7.20
CA ASP A 256 11.30 -5.54 5.88
C ASP A 256 10.17 -4.68 5.26
N ILE A 257 10.19 -3.37 5.54
CA ILE A 257 9.18 -2.46 4.98
C ILE A 257 9.35 -2.41 3.47
N ASP A 258 8.33 -2.87 2.75
CA ASP A 258 8.37 -3.07 1.30
C ASP A 258 7.08 -2.67 0.57
N HIS A 259 6.07 -2.16 1.28
CA HIS A 259 4.75 -1.90 0.71
C HIS A 259 4.13 -0.61 1.27
N VAL A 260 3.32 0.07 0.46
CA VAL A 260 2.60 1.29 0.85
C VAL A 260 1.11 1.03 0.72
N VAL A 261 0.35 1.37 1.77
CA VAL A 261 -1.09 1.11 1.88
C VAL A 261 -1.81 2.28 2.55
N GLN A 262 -3.13 2.24 2.59
CA GLN A 262 -3.91 3.29 3.23
C GLN A 262 -4.47 2.83 4.58
N LEU A 263 -4.10 3.50 5.67
CA LEU A 263 -4.73 3.35 6.98
C LEU A 263 -6.06 4.11 7.00
N VAL A 264 -7.16 3.39 7.26
CA VAL A 264 -8.53 3.95 7.19
C VAL A 264 -9.33 3.82 8.48
N GLY A 265 -8.82 3.08 9.48
CA GLY A 265 -9.55 2.90 10.74
C GLY A 265 -8.75 2.15 11.78
N PHE A 266 -9.37 1.97 12.95
CA PHE A 266 -8.85 1.14 14.02
C PHE A 266 -9.96 0.64 14.95
N GLY A 267 -9.72 -0.52 15.57
CA GLY A 267 -10.47 -1.05 16.68
C GLY A 267 -9.67 -1.01 17.98
N ALA A 268 -10.18 -1.66 19.02
CA ALA A 268 -9.48 -1.76 20.29
C ALA A 268 -8.13 -2.49 20.17
N ASP A 269 -8.07 -3.49 19.30
CA ASP A 269 -6.97 -4.44 19.15
C ASP A 269 -6.41 -4.55 17.73
N TYR A 270 -6.89 -3.72 16.77
CA TYR A 270 -6.41 -3.72 15.39
C TYR A 270 -6.35 -2.33 14.76
N LEU A 271 -5.51 -2.22 13.73
CA LEU A 271 -5.51 -1.16 12.72
C LEU A 271 -6.16 -1.70 11.44
N LEU A 272 -7.00 -0.90 10.79
CA LEU A 272 -7.69 -1.26 9.55
C LEU A 272 -7.01 -0.63 8.35
N ILE A 273 -6.51 -1.46 7.46
CA ILE A 273 -5.74 -1.08 6.29
C ILE A 273 -6.52 -1.41 5.01
N ARG A 274 -6.61 -0.46 4.07
CA ARG A 274 -7.03 -0.71 2.69
C ARG A 274 -5.79 -1.03 1.86
N ASN A 275 -5.83 -2.17 1.15
CA ASN A 275 -4.78 -2.62 0.25
C ASN A 275 -5.20 -2.39 -1.22
N SER A 276 -4.26 -2.61 -2.14
CA SER A 276 -4.43 -2.43 -3.60
C SER A 276 -4.27 -3.76 -4.38
N TRP A 277 -4.83 -4.85 -3.85
CA TRP A 277 -4.75 -6.20 -4.43
C TRP A 277 -6.12 -6.79 -4.78
N ASP A 278 -7.08 -5.92 -5.22
CA ASP A 278 -8.47 -6.30 -5.51
C ASP A 278 -9.30 -6.66 -4.26
N THR A 279 -10.62 -6.67 -4.43
CA THR A 279 -11.59 -7.06 -3.39
C THR A 279 -11.64 -8.56 -3.12
N THR A 280 -11.06 -9.38 -4.01
CA THR A 280 -10.95 -10.84 -3.84
C THR A 280 -9.84 -11.24 -2.86
N TRP A 281 -9.01 -10.30 -2.41
CA TRP A 281 -8.00 -10.49 -1.40
C TRP A 281 -8.48 -10.00 -0.03
N GLY A 282 -8.15 -10.76 1.01
CA GLY A 282 -8.39 -10.37 2.39
C GLY A 282 -9.87 -10.17 2.73
N GLU A 283 -10.16 -9.20 3.58
CA GLU A 283 -11.52 -8.82 3.97
C GLU A 283 -12.07 -7.76 2.98
N ASP A 284 -12.51 -8.19 1.80
CA ASP A 284 -12.97 -7.31 0.70
C ASP A 284 -11.92 -6.24 0.30
N GLY A 285 -10.63 -6.64 0.25
CA GLY A 285 -9.49 -5.77 -0.06
C GLY A 285 -8.88 -5.08 1.16
N PHE A 286 -9.35 -5.38 2.36
CA PHE A 286 -8.84 -4.84 3.61
C PHE A 286 -8.10 -5.91 4.44
N ILE A 287 -7.24 -5.44 5.35
CA ILE A 287 -6.57 -6.26 6.36
C ILE A 287 -6.66 -5.58 7.72
N ARG A 288 -6.84 -6.37 8.77
CA ARG A 288 -6.72 -5.90 10.15
C ARG A 288 -5.37 -6.33 10.72
N LEU A 289 -4.52 -5.37 11.05
CA LEU A 289 -3.24 -5.61 11.72
C LEU A 289 -3.41 -5.50 13.22
N ALA A 290 -2.84 -6.42 13.99
CA ALA A 290 -2.85 -6.34 15.44
C ALA A 290 -2.25 -5.00 15.92
N ARG A 291 -2.90 -4.31 16.85
CA ARG A 291 -2.33 -3.13 17.51
C ARG A 291 -1.28 -3.56 18.52
N THR A 292 -0.07 -3.09 18.31
CA THR A 292 1.06 -3.33 19.23
C THR A 292 2.07 -2.20 19.11
N SER A 293 2.74 -1.87 20.20
CA SER A 293 3.89 -0.97 20.22
C SER A 293 5.22 -1.72 20.11
N ALA A 294 5.21 -3.04 19.87
CA ALA A 294 6.42 -3.81 19.67
C ALA A 294 7.21 -3.26 18.48
N CYS A 295 8.54 -3.22 18.62
CA CYS A 295 9.43 -2.67 17.61
C CYS A 295 10.42 -3.72 17.14
N GLY A 296 10.92 -3.56 15.93
CA GLY A 296 11.97 -4.35 15.32
C GLY A 296 12.94 -3.46 14.54
N THR A 297 13.78 -4.09 13.75
CA THR A 297 14.77 -3.42 12.91
C THR A 297 14.51 -3.79 11.46
N ASP A 298 14.34 -2.77 10.63
CA ASP A 298 14.41 -2.91 9.18
C ASP A 298 15.88 -2.81 8.76
N THR A 299 16.41 -3.88 8.16
CA THR A 299 17.79 -3.97 7.68
C THR A 299 17.90 -3.70 6.18
N THR A 300 16.78 -3.47 5.51
CA THR A 300 16.68 -3.22 4.06
C THR A 300 15.90 -1.94 3.72
N PRO A 301 16.17 -0.77 4.37
CA PRO A 301 15.32 0.43 4.24
C PRO A 301 15.13 0.93 2.81
N LEU A 302 16.05 0.61 1.90
CA LEU A 302 15.97 1.03 0.49
C LEU A 302 14.83 0.35 -0.28
N ASP A 303 14.33 -0.75 0.25
CA ASP A 303 13.21 -1.48 -0.33
C ASP A 303 11.85 -0.86 0.05
N GLY A 304 11.81 0.05 1.01
CA GLY A 304 10.57 0.66 1.53
C GLY A 304 10.63 2.17 1.65
N THR A 305 11.12 2.68 2.77
CA THR A 305 11.06 4.10 3.11
C THR A 305 12.39 4.83 2.98
N GLY A 306 13.49 4.08 2.89
CA GLY A 306 14.84 4.64 2.78
C GLY A 306 15.11 5.16 1.38
N CYS A 307 15.97 6.19 1.33
CA CYS A 307 16.49 6.75 0.08
C CYS A 307 18.00 6.51 -0.01
N LYS A 308 18.53 6.65 -1.20
CA LYS A 308 19.95 6.50 -1.55
C LYS A 308 20.89 7.30 -0.62
N GLY A 309 21.82 6.60 0.10
CA GLY A 309 22.73 7.21 1.11
C GLY A 309 22.12 7.46 2.48
N GLY A 310 20.90 6.97 2.71
CA GLY A 310 20.29 6.94 4.03
C GLY A 310 20.93 5.91 4.97
N ASN A 311 20.30 5.68 6.11
CA ASN A 311 20.75 4.71 7.10
C ASN A 311 20.66 3.29 6.55
N ALA A 312 21.62 2.44 6.92
CA ALA A 312 21.61 1.02 6.57
C ALA A 312 20.52 0.23 7.33
N THR A 313 20.02 0.78 8.43
CA THR A 313 18.97 0.17 9.24
C THR A 313 18.00 1.22 9.76
N GLN A 314 16.76 0.82 10.04
CA GLN A 314 15.74 1.67 10.66
C GLN A 314 15.12 0.94 11.85
N HIS A 315 14.82 1.69 12.93
CA HIS A 315 14.03 1.19 14.05
C HIS A 315 12.55 1.43 13.74
N VAL A 316 11.75 0.38 13.66
CA VAL A 316 10.37 0.41 13.19
C VAL A 316 9.44 -0.26 14.18
N CYS A 317 8.27 0.32 14.44
CA CYS A 317 7.34 -0.15 15.46
C CYS A 317 5.95 -0.43 14.88
N GLY A 318 5.16 -1.18 15.65
CA GLY A 318 3.85 -1.67 15.24
C GLY A 318 3.94 -2.98 14.44
N THR A 319 2.83 -3.68 14.30
CA THR A 319 2.76 -4.87 13.45
C THR A 319 3.16 -4.50 12.03
N CYS A 320 4.12 -5.24 11.46
CA CYS A 320 4.65 -4.94 10.12
C CYS A 320 5.29 -3.55 9.97
N GLY A 321 5.74 -2.90 11.06
CA GLY A 321 6.36 -1.58 11.01
C GLY A 321 5.41 -0.41 10.72
N VAL A 322 4.10 -0.63 10.78
CA VAL A 322 3.04 0.31 10.36
C VAL A 322 3.07 1.69 11.02
N LEU A 323 3.73 1.83 12.17
CA LEU A 323 3.84 3.09 12.89
C LEU A 323 5.06 3.92 12.48
N PHE A 324 5.94 3.38 11.63
CA PHE A 324 7.21 4.02 11.32
C PHE A 324 7.08 5.23 10.41
N ASP A 325 6.31 5.10 9.34
CA ASP A 325 6.21 6.15 8.32
C ASP A 325 4.77 6.30 7.84
N ALA A 326 4.12 7.37 8.30
CA ALA A 326 2.76 7.74 7.94
C ALA A 326 2.75 9.19 7.44
N SER A 327 2.02 9.44 6.35
CA SER A 327 1.93 10.76 5.72
C SER A 327 0.55 11.00 5.09
N TYR A 328 0.22 12.27 4.86
CA TYR A 328 -1.05 12.68 4.25
C TYR A 328 -0.90 14.03 3.50
N PRO A 329 -1.67 14.25 2.42
CA PRO A 329 -1.65 15.51 1.68
C PRO A 329 -2.38 16.63 2.44
N VAL A 330 -1.96 17.89 2.20
CA VAL A 330 -2.58 19.10 2.73
C VAL A 330 -2.91 20.09 1.63
#